data_82957850c8e8d5e15459aec6ec825fee
#
_entry.id   82957850c8e8d5e15459aec6ec825fee
#
_cell.length_a   1.000
_cell.length_b   1.000
_cell.length_c   1.000
_cell.angle_alpha   90.00
_cell.angle_beta   90.00
_cell.angle_gamma   90.00
#
_symmetry.space_group_name_H-M   'P 1'
#
loop_
_entity.id
_entity.type
_entity.pdbx_description
1 polymer ?
#
loop_
_entity_poly.entity_id
_entity_poly.type
_entity_poly.pdbx_seq_one_letter_code
_entity_poly.pdbx_strand_id
1 'polypeptide(L)'
;MDLGKTGFGDRINRLLTHHADKAGESLNTYARRAIITLLVTELERESSPEVAAVLADARSFEYENIELSDPDSTSLPQTYLQIGDVDRLAAVRATGMIGSSRDEQFDKLARMTLRAMGAQGASISFVDDQTQFIKASVGTSGTAAQPQTVAVERSACRVVVETGETRVAQDIREHALLRDHATADLIAYMAAPIKSDTGFTVGMLDVWDYRPRKWTSGHVKTLEDIAWLIQQRIR
;
A
#
# COMPACT_ATOMS: atom_id res chain seq x y z
N MET A 1 14.35 19.73 2.85
CA MET A 1 15.08 20.08 1.61
C MET A 1 14.10 19.85 0.47
N ASP A 2 13.62 20.95 -0.11
CA ASP A 2 12.56 20.93 -1.15
C ASP A 2 13.12 20.27 -2.42
N LEU A 3 12.80 19.00 -2.64
CA LEU A 3 13.14 18.21 -3.82
C LEU A 3 12.23 18.50 -5.03
N GLY A 4 11.38 19.51 -4.95
CA GLY A 4 10.64 20.05 -6.08
C GLY A 4 11.54 20.64 -7.18
N LYS A 5 12.84 20.81 -6.87
CA LYS A 5 13.90 21.12 -7.85
C LYS A 5 15.05 20.14 -7.58
N THR A 6 15.11 19.07 -8.34
CA THR A 6 16.15 18.03 -8.26
C THR A 6 17.58 18.56 -8.52
N GLY A 7 17.78 19.83 -8.73
CA GLY A 7 19.06 20.42 -9.12
C GLY A 7 19.51 20.05 -10.55
N PHE A 8 18.73 19.22 -11.25
CA PHE A 8 18.97 18.87 -12.64
C PHE A 8 18.29 19.90 -13.57
N GLY A 9 18.86 20.13 -14.75
CA GLY A 9 18.24 21.01 -15.75
C GLY A 9 16.90 20.47 -16.26
N ASP A 10 16.04 21.37 -16.79
CA ASP A 10 14.66 21.08 -17.23
C ASP A 10 14.51 19.86 -18.15
N ARG A 11 15.51 19.58 -18.97
CA ARG A 11 15.49 18.41 -19.87
C ARG A 11 15.56 17.10 -19.09
N ILE A 12 16.44 17.03 -18.09
CA ILE A 12 16.60 15.83 -17.25
C ILE A 12 15.36 15.65 -16.38
N ASN A 13 14.82 16.72 -15.81
CA ASN A 13 13.59 16.67 -15.03
C ASN A 13 12.42 16.13 -15.85
N ARG A 14 12.21 16.61 -17.08
CA ARG A 14 11.15 16.09 -17.96
C ARG A 14 11.33 14.60 -18.28
N LEU A 15 12.56 14.14 -18.53
CA LEU A 15 12.84 12.74 -18.80
C LEU A 15 12.60 11.87 -17.57
N LEU A 16 13.04 12.31 -16.39
CA LEU A 16 12.81 11.60 -15.13
C LEU A 16 11.31 11.51 -14.83
N THR A 17 10.55 12.60 -14.96
CA THR A 17 9.10 12.61 -14.78
C THR A 17 8.42 11.65 -15.75
N HIS A 18 8.75 11.72 -17.04
CA HIS A 18 8.18 10.82 -18.03
C HIS A 18 8.43 9.33 -17.71
N HIS A 19 9.64 9.00 -17.28
CA HIS A 19 9.97 7.61 -16.94
C HIS A 19 9.38 7.16 -15.59
N ALA A 20 9.24 8.07 -14.63
CA ALA A 20 8.55 7.82 -13.36
C ALA A 20 7.06 7.52 -13.62
N ASP A 21 6.39 8.36 -14.42
CA ASP A 21 5.00 8.16 -14.82
C ASP A 21 4.78 6.82 -15.52
N LYS A 22 5.70 6.47 -16.44
CA LYS A 22 5.66 5.18 -17.14
C LYS A 22 5.88 3.99 -16.21
N ALA A 23 6.63 4.17 -15.14
CA ALA A 23 6.86 3.16 -14.11
C ALA A 23 5.75 3.12 -13.05
N GLY A 24 4.82 4.08 -13.06
CA GLY A 24 3.78 4.22 -12.03
C GLY A 24 4.34 4.67 -10.68
N GLU A 25 5.48 5.35 -10.68
CA GLU A 25 6.20 5.78 -9.48
C GLU A 25 6.22 7.31 -9.36
N SER A 26 6.38 7.83 -8.13
CA SER A 26 6.69 9.25 -7.96
C SER A 26 8.08 9.57 -8.52
N LEU A 27 8.28 10.82 -8.98
CA LEU A 27 9.59 11.28 -9.46
C LEU A 27 10.70 11.02 -8.43
N ASN A 28 10.41 11.23 -7.16
CA ASN A 28 11.35 11.03 -6.05
C ASN A 28 11.71 9.54 -5.86
N THR A 29 10.71 8.66 -5.86
CA THR A 29 10.89 7.21 -5.77
C THR A 29 11.69 6.69 -6.96
N TYR A 30 11.34 7.11 -8.17
CA TYR A 30 12.04 6.75 -9.41
C TYR A 30 13.51 7.19 -9.38
N ALA A 31 13.77 8.46 -9.04
CA ALA A 31 15.13 8.99 -8.98
C ALA A 31 15.99 8.28 -7.93
N ARG A 32 15.45 8.02 -6.74
CA ARG A 32 16.15 7.26 -5.69
C ARG A 32 16.50 5.87 -6.13
N ARG A 33 15.52 5.12 -6.66
CA ARG A 33 15.75 3.77 -7.16
C ARG A 33 16.83 3.74 -8.23
N ALA A 34 16.82 4.69 -9.15
CA ALA A 34 17.85 4.81 -10.19
C ALA A 34 19.26 5.06 -9.60
N ILE A 35 19.37 5.95 -8.60
CA ILE A 35 20.63 6.25 -7.91
C ILE A 35 21.13 5.03 -7.15
N ILE A 36 20.29 4.36 -6.37
CA ILE A 36 20.65 3.17 -5.61
C ILE A 36 21.08 2.04 -6.54
N THR A 37 20.36 1.82 -7.64
CA THR A 37 20.72 0.81 -8.64
C THR A 37 22.08 1.10 -9.24
N LEU A 38 22.38 2.36 -9.58
CA LEU A 38 23.68 2.76 -10.10
C LEU A 38 24.79 2.52 -9.08
N LEU A 39 24.61 2.96 -7.84
CA LEU A 39 25.59 2.76 -6.75
C LEU A 39 25.87 1.28 -6.51
N VAL A 40 24.83 0.46 -6.39
CA VAL A 40 24.99 -0.99 -6.21
C VAL A 40 25.77 -1.61 -7.37
N THR A 41 25.42 -1.24 -8.61
CA THR A 41 26.11 -1.75 -9.80
C THR A 41 27.60 -1.36 -9.81
N GLU A 42 27.93 -0.14 -9.39
CA GLU A 42 29.33 0.31 -9.31
C GLU A 42 30.10 -0.39 -8.20
N LEU A 43 29.51 -0.50 -7.01
CA LEU A 43 30.11 -1.19 -5.87
C LEU A 43 30.29 -2.69 -6.13
N GLU A 44 29.37 -3.34 -6.83
CA GLU A 44 29.53 -4.74 -7.27
C GLU A 44 30.68 -4.89 -8.25
N ARG A 45 30.83 -3.97 -9.19
CA ARG A 45 31.93 -3.96 -10.15
C ARG A 45 33.29 -3.80 -9.45
N GLU A 46 33.34 -3.05 -8.36
CA GLU A 46 34.51 -2.83 -7.54
C GLU A 46 34.74 -3.94 -6.49
N SER A 47 33.83 -4.91 -6.41
CA SER A 47 33.80 -5.95 -5.35
C SER A 47 33.84 -5.36 -3.94
N SER A 48 33.17 -4.21 -3.76
CA SER A 48 33.15 -3.48 -2.50
C SER A 48 32.33 -4.21 -1.44
N PRO A 49 32.81 -4.32 -0.19
CA PRO A 49 32.03 -4.87 0.91
C PRO A 49 30.84 -3.97 1.32
N GLU A 50 30.75 -2.75 0.80
CA GLU A 50 29.70 -1.78 1.14
C GLU A 50 28.36 -2.08 0.44
N VAL A 51 28.33 -2.98 -0.56
CA VAL A 51 27.09 -3.37 -1.26
C VAL A 51 25.98 -3.75 -0.29
N ALA A 52 26.31 -4.58 0.71
CA ALA A 52 25.32 -5.03 1.70
C ALA A 52 24.81 -3.88 2.58
N ALA A 53 25.68 -2.94 2.94
CA ALA A 53 25.32 -1.76 3.72
C ALA A 53 24.42 -0.81 2.91
N VAL A 54 24.77 -0.51 1.65
CA VAL A 54 23.95 0.35 0.77
C VAL A 54 22.58 -0.27 0.52
N LEU A 55 22.49 -1.59 0.34
CA LEU A 55 21.21 -2.28 0.20
C LEU A 55 20.39 -2.28 1.50
N ALA A 56 21.04 -2.36 2.66
CA ALA A 56 20.38 -2.26 3.96
C ALA A 56 19.86 -0.86 4.20
N ASP A 57 20.66 0.17 3.91
CA ASP A 57 20.28 1.59 4.02
C ASP A 57 19.18 1.93 3.02
N ALA A 58 19.26 1.46 1.79
CA ALA A 58 18.21 1.63 0.79
C ALA A 58 16.86 1.06 1.28
N ARG A 59 16.90 -0.08 1.93
CA ARG A 59 15.73 -0.72 2.53
C ARG A 59 15.19 0.07 3.73
N SER A 60 16.03 0.64 4.60
CA SER A 60 15.58 1.47 5.73
C SER A 60 15.02 2.82 5.25
N PHE A 61 15.59 3.40 4.19
CA PHE A 61 15.09 4.64 3.59
C PHE A 61 13.73 4.51 2.90
N GLU A 62 13.41 3.37 2.33
CA GLU A 62 12.04 3.10 1.83
C GLU A 62 11.01 3.13 2.96
N TYR A 63 11.42 2.85 4.21
CA TYR A 63 10.56 2.87 5.39
C TYR A 63 10.50 4.22 6.09
N GLU A 64 11.62 4.93 6.23
CA GLU A 64 11.65 6.23 6.91
C GLU A 64 10.96 7.34 6.11
N ASN A 65 10.89 7.23 4.80
CA ASN A 65 10.30 8.27 3.95
C ASN A 65 8.79 8.12 3.70
N ILE A 66 8.15 7.07 4.18
CA ILE A 66 6.69 7.03 4.32
C ILE A 66 6.25 7.92 5.50
N GLU A 67 7.12 8.16 6.48
CA GLU A 67 6.88 9.04 7.63
C GLU A 67 7.21 10.52 7.40
N LEU A 68 7.97 10.88 6.36
CA LEU A 68 8.41 12.26 6.10
C LEU A 68 7.52 13.02 5.10
N SER A 69 6.24 12.79 5.10
CA SER A 69 5.27 13.82 4.73
C SER A 69 5.23 14.78 5.91
N ASP A 70 5.76 16.00 5.67
CA ASP A 70 5.82 17.13 6.58
C ASP A 70 4.58 17.18 7.51
N PRO A 71 4.72 17.08 8.85
CA PRO A 71 3.58 17.13 9.76
C PRO A 71 2.81 18.44 9.72
N ASP A 72 3.33 19.48 9.05
CA ASP A 72 2.69 20.78 8.85
C ASP A 72 2.03 20.95 7.47
N SER A 73 2.12 19.98 6.58
CA SER A 73 1.40 20.00 5.31
C SER A 73 -0.07 19.60 5.52
N THR A 74 -0.87 20.52 5.98
CA THR A 74 -2.34 20.45 5.98
C THR A 74 -2.97 20.46 4.58
N SER A 75 -2.16 20.51 3.53
CA SER A 75 -2.58 20.32 2.14
C SER A 75 -2.17 18.94 1.67
N LEU A 76 -3.12 18.00 1.67
CA LEU A 76 -3.01 16.75 0.91
C LEU A 76 -2.64 17.10 -0.55
N PRO A 77 -1.72 16.37 -1.20
CA PRO A 77 -1.45 16.57 -2.63
C PRO A 77 -2.77 16.52 -3.41
N GLN A 78 -2.97 17.42 -4.37
CA GLN A 78 -4.22 17.55 -5.15
C GLN A 78 -4.55 16.33 -6.04
N THR A 79 -3.87 15.22 -5.86
CA THR A 79 -4.02 13.98 -6.63
C THR A 79 -4.78 12.88 -5.88
N TYR A 80 -5.36 13.18 -4.72
CA TYR A 80 -6.23 12.21 -4.04
C TYR A 80 -7.52 12.04 -4.84
N LEU A 81 -7.73 10.87 -5.39
CA LEU A 81 -9.02 10.49 -5.92
C LEU A 81 -10.02 10.51 -4.76
N GLN A 82 -11.04 11.37 -4.87
CA GLN A 82 -12.11 11.37 -3.88
C GLN A 82 -12.75 9.98 -3.85
N ILE A 83 -13.01 9.47 -2.67
CA ILE A 83 -13.64 8.15 -2.50
C ILE A 83 -14.95 8.03 -3.30
N GLY A 84 -15.65 9.15 -3.53
CA GLY A 84 -16.87 9.27 -4.33
C GLY A 84 -16.65 9.52 -5.83
N ASP A 85 -15.42 9.39 -6.35
CA ASP A 85 -15.14 9.57 -7.77
C ASP A 85 -16.00 8.62 -8.63
N VAL A 86 -16.69 9.17 -9.63
CA VAL A 86 -17.71 8.45 -10.43
C VAL A 86 -17.11 7.30 -11.22
N ASP A 87 -15.93 7.48 -11.82
CA ASP A 87 -15.26 6.47 -12.63
C ASP A 87 -14.69 5.37 -11.73
N ARG A 88 -14.15 5.74 -10.56
CA ARG A 88 -13.75 4.76 -9.54
C ARG A 88 -14.95 3.92 -9.08
N LEU A 89 -16.08 4.55 -8.76
CA LEU A 89 -17.29 3.83 -8.35
C LEU A 89 -17.85 2.94 -9.46
N ALA A 90 -17.73 3.36 -10.73
CA ALA A 90 -18.06 2.50 -11.86
C ALA A 90 -17.15 1.27 -11.92
N ALA A 91 -15.83 1.46 -11.71
CA ALA A 91 -14.88 0.36 -11.63
C ALA A 91 -15.18 -0.59 -10.45
N VAL A 92 -15.53 -0.06 -9.27
CA VAL A 92 -15.97 -0.89 -8.12
C VAL A 92 -17.18 -1.74 -8.47
N ARG A 93 -18.22 -1.13 -9.06
CA ARG A 93 -19.43 -1.87 -9.50
C ARG A 93 -19.12 -2.95 -10.52
N ALA A 94 -18.22 -2.67 -11.45
CA ALA A 94 -17.81 -3.64 -12.50
C ALA A 94 -17.18 -4.90 -11.90
N THR A 95 -16.53 -4.84 -10.73
CA THR A 95 -15.99 -6.04 -10.06
C THR A 95 -17.07 -7.01 -9.60
N GLY A 96 -18.29 -6.55 -9.35
CA GLY A 96 -19.37 -7.35 -8.78
C GLY A 96 -19.12 -7.88 -7.36
N MET A 97 -18.11 -7.32 -6.67
CA MET A 97 -17.67 -7.86 -5.36
C MET A 97 -18.51 -7.37 -4.19
N ILE A 98 -18.99 -6.11 -4.23
CA ILE A 98 -19.82 -5.54 -3.15
C ILE A 98 -21.11 -6.36 -3.02
N GLY A 99 -21.41 -6.80 -1.81
CA GLY A 99 -22.60 -7.60 -1.51
C GLY A 99 -22.57 -9.04 -2.04
N SER A 100 -21.49 -9.48 -2.67
CA SER A 100 -21.38 -10.84 -3.18
C SER A 100 -21.27 -11.87 -2.05
N SER A 101 -21.71 -13.11 -2.31
CA SER A 101 -21.62 -14.21 -1.36
C SER A 101 -20.17 -14.57 -1.04
N ARG A 102 -20.00 -15.34 0.03
CA ARG A 102 -18.70 -15.89 0.42
C ARG A 102 -18.06 -16.67 -0.76
N ASP A 103 -16.75 -16.53 -0.90
CA ASP A 103 -15.95 -17.25 -1.88
C ASP A 103 -14.71 -17.84 -1.20
N GLU A 104 -14.63 -19.18 -1.20
CA GLU A 104 -13.54 -19.92 -0.57
C GLU A 104 -12.15 -19.59 -1.11
N GLN A 105 -12.05 -19.08 -2.32
CA GLN A 105 -10.78 -18.69 -2.89
C GLN A 105 -10.26 -17.38 -2.28
N PHE A 106 -11.14 -16.43 -2.00
CA PHE A 106 -10.76 -15.24 -1.23
C PHE A 106 -10.38 -15.61 0.22
N ASP A 107 -11.10 -16.53 0.84
CA ASP A 107 -10.73 -17.07 2.15
C ASP A 107 -9.34 -17.74 2.14
N LYS A 108 -9.01 -18.45 1.07
CA LYS A 108 -7.71 -19.09 0.87
C LYS A 108 -6.60 -18.04 0.69
N LEU A 109 -6.85 -16.98 -0.08
CA LEU A 109 -5.91 -15.86 -0.27
C LEU A 109 -5.68 -15.13 1.05
N ALA A 110 -6.71 -14.83 1.83
CA ALA A 110 -6.57 -14.21 3.14
C ALA A 110 -5.74 -15.09 4.11
N ARG A 111 -5.99 -16.40 4.15
CA ARG A 111 -5.17 -17.34 4.95
C ARG A 111 -3.72 -17.43 4.48
N MET A 112 -3.49 -17.39 3.17
CA MET A 112 -2.15 -17.38 2.59
C MET A 112 -1.41 -16.11 2.99
N THR A 113 -2.07 -14.96 2.88
CA THR A 113 -1.53 -13.67 3.31
C THR A 113 -1.17 -13.68 4.80
N LEU A 114 -2.10 -14.11 5.66
CA LEU A 114 -1.86 -14.22 7.09
C LEU A 114 -0.59 -15.01 7.42
N ARG A 115 -0.42 -16.16 6.76
CA ARG A 115 0.74 -17.05 6.97
C ARG A 115 2.03 -16.44 6.42
N ALA A 116 1.99 -15.91 5.20
CA ALA A 116 3.17 -15.31 4.55
C ALA A 116 3.69 -14.11 5.33
N MET A 117 2.76 -13.32 5.90
CA MET A 117 3.06 -12.14 6.69
C MET A 117 3.39 -12.45 8.16
N GLY A 118 3.03 -13.64 8.65
CA GLY A 118 3.11 -13.98 10.07
C GLY A 118 2.34 -13.00 10.96
N ALA A 119 1.27 -12.40 10.43
CA ALA A 119 0.45 -11.40 11.10
C ALA A 119 -0.62 -12.05 12.01
N GLN A 120 -1.33 -11.23 12.78
CA GLN A 120 -2.43 -11.69 13.64
C GLN A 120 -3.77 -11.69 12.91
N GLY A 121 -3.89 -10.90 11.84
CA GLY A 121 -5.07 -10.91 10.99
C GLY A 121 -4.75 -10.47 9.57
N ALA A 122 -5.63 -10.85 8.63
CA ALA A 122 -5.60 -10.44 7.24
C ALA A 122 -7.02 -10.31 6.70
N SER A 123 -7.28 -9.31 5.85
CA SER A 123 -8.56 -9.19 5.15
C SER A 123 -8.41 -8.74 3.71
N ILE A 124 -9.44 -9.04 2.92
CA ILE A 124 -9.61 -8.59 1.54
C ILE A 124 -10.93 -7.83 1.50
N SER A 125 -10.87 -6.56 1.11
CA SER A 125 -12.03 -5.68 1.12
C SER A 125 -12.20 -4.95 -0.19
N PHE A 126 -13.47 -4.66 -0.54
CA PHE A 126 -13.85 -3.78 -1.64
C PHE A 126 -14.59 -2.57 -1.08
N VAL A 127 -14.39 -1.40 -1.68
CA VAL A 127 -14.76 -0.13 -1.05
C VAL A 127 -15.52 0.75 -2.03
N ASP A 128 -16.77 1.06 -1.73
CA ASP A 128 -17.53 2.10 -2.43
C ASP A 128 -17.36 3.48 -1.76
N ASP A 129 -18.29 4.40 -1.93
CA ASP A 129 -18.24 5.74 -1.33
C ASP A 129 -18.72 5.79 0.13
N GLN A 130 -19.45 4.78 0.59
CA GLN A 130 -20.06 4.73 1.92
C GLN A 130 -19.59 3.55 2.75
N THR A 131 -19.22 2.44 2.09
CA THR A 131 -18.99 1.19 2.78
C THR A 131 -17.70 0.49 2.36
N GLN A 132 -17.11 -0.18 3.33
CA GLN A 132 -16.10 -1.21 3.12
C GLN A 132 -16.80 -2.57 3.21
N PHE A 133 -16.83 -3.30 2.13
CA PHE A 133 -17.28 -4.68 2.08
C PHE A 133 -16.11 -5.63 2.28
N ILE A 134 -16.03 -6.24 3.46
CA ILE A 134 -14.99 -7.21 3.80
C ILE A 134 -15.39 -8.56 3.20
N LYS A 135 -14.79 -8.89 2.07
CA LYS A 135 -15.06 -10.10 1.29
C LYS A 135 -14.55 -11.35 1.97
N ALA A 136 -13.37 -11.26 2.56
CA ALA A 136 -12.75 -12.32 3.34
C ALA A 136 -11.95 -11.71 4.47
N SER A 137 -12.02 -12.30 5.65
CA SER A 137 -11.20 -11.92 6.81
C SER A 137 -10.84 -13.16 7.61
N VAL A 138 -9.60 -13.19 8.08
CA VAL A 138 -9.08 -14.29 8.89
C VAL A 138 -8.20 -13.71 10.01
N GLY A 139 -8.48 -14.13 11.24
CA GLY A 139 -7.64 -13.83 12.41
C GLY A 139 -6.79 -15.03 12.84
N THR A 140 -6.16 -14.91 14.00
CA THR A 140 -5.26 -15.93 14.58
C THR A 140 -5.89 -17.32 14.75
N SER A 141 -7.21 -17.40 14.90
CA SER A 141 -7.92 -18.69 14.94
C SER A 141 -7.87 -19.45 13.61
N GLY A 142 -7.45 -18.79 12.52
CA GLY A 142 -7.44 -19.36 11.17
C GLY A 142 -8.83 -19.58 10.57
N THR A 143 -9.89 -19.24 11.31
CA THR A 143 -11.27 -19.34 10.82
C THR A 143 -11.63 -18.10 10.03
N ALA A 144 -12.06 -18.28 8.79
CA ALA A 144 -12.53 -17.17 7.95
C ALA A 144 -13.90 -16.68 8.45
N ALA A 145 -14.02 -15.37 8.63
CA ALA A 145 -15.27 -14.72 8.97
C ALA A 145 -16.23 -14.69 7.77
N GLN A 146 -17.53 -14.59 8.05
CA GLN A 146 -18.51 -14.29 6.98
C GLN A 146 -18.28 -12.91 6.42
N PRO A 147 -18.56 -12.66 5.13
CA PRO A 147 -18.52 -11.33 4.55
C PRO A 147 -19.38 -10.34 5.35
N GLN A 148 -18.86 -9.15 5.55
CA GLN A 148 -19.54 -8.10 6.33
C GLN A 148 -19.28 -6.73 5.75
N THR A 149 -20.17 -5.78 6.07
CA THR A 149 -20.08 -4.40 5.63
C THR A 149 -19.88 -3.49 6.83
N VAL A 150 -18.93 -2.57 6.73
CA VAL A 150 -18.67 -1.52 7.73
C VAL A 150 -18.67 -0.14 7.06
N ALA A 151 -18.97 0.91 7.83
CA ALA A 151 -18.94 2.27 7.31
C ALA A 151 -17.48 2.70 7.00
N VAL A 152 -17.28 3.30 5.83
CA VAL A 152 -15.95 3.68 5.33
C VAL A 152 -15.28 4.75 6.16
N GLU A 153 -16.06 5.67 6.76
CA GLU A 153 -15.55 6.75 7.61
C GLU A 153 -14.81 6.23 8.85
N ARG A 154 -15.13 5.01 9.28
CA ARG A 154 -14.54 4.36 10.45
C ARG A 154 -13.39 3.43 10.10
N SER A 155 -13.01 3.36 8.84
CA SER A 155 -12.03 2.41 8.35
C SER A 155 -10.76 3.08 7.84
N ALA A 156 -9.61 2.52 8.18
CA ALA A 156 -8.32 2.90 7.62
C ALA A 156 -8.24 2.67 6.09
N CYS A 157 -9.20 1.92 5.52
CA CYS A 157 -9.26 1.66 4.08
C CYS A 157 -9.41 2.94 3.24
N ARG A 158 -10.07 3.96 3.77
CA ARG A 158 -10.25 5.24 3.10
C ARG A 158 -8.92 5.84 2.66
N VAL A 159 -7.93 5.85 3.54
CA VAL A 159 -6.58 6.38 3.24
C VAL A 159 -5.93 5.62 2.08
N VAL A 160 -6.06 4.29 2.06
CA VAL A 160 -5.52 3.45 0.98
C VAL A 160 -6.22 3.71 -0.34
N VAL A 161 -7.55 3.84 -0.32
CA VAL A 161 -8.35 4.09 -1.52
C VAL A 161 -8.06 5.47 -2.11
N GLU A 162 -8.05 6.52 -1.28
CA GLU A 162 -7.83 7.90 -1.72
C GLU A 162 -6.40 8.12 -2.24
N THR A 163 -5.42 7.43 -1.67
CA THR A 163 -4.02 7.59 -2.09
C THR A 163 -3.59 6.63 -3.19
N GLY A 164 -4.26 5.47 -3.31
CA GLY A 164 -3.88 4.43 -4.25
C GLY A 164 -2.51 3.79 -4.00
N GLU A 165 -1.98 3.95 -2.77
CA GLU A 165 -0.64 3.52 -2.37
C GLU A 165 -0.70 2.54 -1.19
N THR A 166 0.31 1.68 -1.10
CA THR A 166 0.52 0.81 0.06
C THR A 166 0.79 1.66 1.29
N ARG A 167 0.07 1.40 2.39
CA ARG A 167 0.25 2.06 3.67
C ARG A 167 0.84 1.10 4.69
N VAL A 168 1.80 1.63 5.46
CA VAL A 168 2.54 0.85 6.46
C VAL A 168 2.58 1.64 7.76
N ALA A 169 2.04 1.07 8.82
CA ALA A 169 2.15 1.62 10.17
C ALA A 169 2.75 0.56 11.10
N GLN A 170 3.89 0.84 11.68
CA GLN A 170 4.50 0.00 12.71
C GLN A 170 3.73 0.10 14.02
N ASP A 171 3.20 1.29 14.30
CA ASP A 171 2.21 1.59 15.33
C ASP A 171 1.23 2.62 14.73
N ILE A 172 0.00 2.21 14.53
CA ILE A 172 -1.03 3.04 13.89
C ILE A 172 -1.32 4.31 14.69
N ARG A 173 -1.12 4.29 16.01
CA ARG A 173 -1.35 5.43 16.91
C ARG A 173 -0.38 6.59 16.66
N GLU A 174 0.78 6.29 16.11
CA GLU A 174 1.83 7.26 15.78
C GLU A 174 1.78 7.70 14.30
N HIS A 175 0.95 7.02 13.49
CA HIS A 175 0.89 7.29 12.05
C HIS A 175 -0.04 8.47 11.73
N ALA A 176 0.48 9.51 11.07
CA ALA A 176 -0.21 10.78 10.83
C ALA A 176 -1.60 10.64 10.20
N LEU A 177 -1.78 9.72 9.24
CA LEU A 177 -3.04 9.55 8.50
C LEU A 177 -3.92 8.42 9.06
N LEU A 178 -3.38 7.51 9.89
CA LEU A 178 -4.11 6.31 10.31
C LEU A 178 -4.46 6.30 11.80
N ARG A 179 -3.87 7.17 12.62
CA ARG A 179 -4.03 7.18 14.08
C ARG A 179 -5.49 7.27 14.54
N ASP A 180 -6.33 7.98 13.79
CA ASP A 180 -7.74 8.17 14.13
C ASP A 180 -8.58 6.91 13.88
N HIS A 181 -7.98 5.90 13.20
CA HIS A 181 -8.56 4.58 12.98
C HIS A 181 -8.01 3.50 13.91
N ALA A 182 -7.14 3.87 14.86
CA ALA A 182 -6.59 2.94 15.84
C ALA A 182 -7.71 2.37 16.73
N THR A 183 -7.65 1.07 16.97
CA THR A 183 -8.51 0.36 17.93
C THR A 183 -7.66 -0.47 18.87
N ALA A 184 -8.27 -1.06 19.91
CA ALA A 184 -7.55 -1.93 20.84
C ALA A 184 -6.90 -3.14 20.13
N ASP A 185 -7.52 -3.58 19.02
CA ASP A 185 -7.12 -4.77 18.28
C ASP A 185 -6.38 -4.46 16.96
N LEU A 186 -6.05 -3.18 16.71
CA LEU A 186 -5.36 -2.73 15.50
C LEU A 186 -4.23 -1.78 15.91
N ILE A 187 -3.05 -2.33 16.08
CA ILE A 187 -1.87 -1.57 16.51
C ILE A 187 -0.83 -1.44 15.39
N ALA A 188 -0.38 -2.55 14.79
CA ALA A 188 0.43 -2.49 13.57
C ALA A 188 -0.44 -2.81 12.37
N TYR A 189 -0.25 -2.10 11.28
CA TYR A 189 -1.11 -2.18 10.10
C TYR A 189 -0.31 -2.06 8.82
N MET A 190 -0.68 -2.84 7.81
CA MET A 190 -0.20 -2.66 6.45
C MET A 190 -1.30 -3.02 5.47
N ALA A 191 -1.48 -2.20 4.44
CA ALA A 191 -2.49 -2.43 3.41
C ALA A 191 -1.97 -2.06 2.04
N ALA A 192 -2.20 -2.95 1.06
CA ALA A 192 -1.89 -2.74 -0.34
C ALA A 192 -3.19 -2.54 -1.15
N PRO A 193 -3.23 -1.57 -2.08
CA PRO A 193 -4.40 -1.33 -2.91
C PRO A 193 -4.65 -2.48 -3.89
N ILE A 194 -5.92 -2.80 -4.10
CA ILE A 194 -6.40 -3.64 -5.19
C ILE A 194 -6.95 -2.73 -6.27
N LYS A 195 -6.36 -2.77 -7.47
CA LYS A 195 -6.70 -1.88 -8.58
C LYS A 195 -7.52 -2.60 -9.65
N SER A 196 -8.42 -1.87 -10.29
CA SER A 196 -9.12 -2.31 -11.51
C SER A 196 -8.19 -2.30 -12.72
N ASP A 197 -8.66 -2.83 -13.85
CA ASP A 197 -7.95 -2.75 -15.14
C ASP A 197 -7.75 -1.31 -15.63
N THR A 198 -8.60 -0.39 -15.19
CA THR A 198 -8.51 1.04 -15.48
C THR A 198 -7.63 1.80 -14.50
N GLY A 199 -6.99 1.11 -13.53
CA GLY A 199 -6.06 1.68 -12.57
C GLY A 199 -6.69 2.29 -11.31
N PHE A 200 -8.01 2.32 -11.20
CA PHE A 200 -8.70 2.81 -9.99
C PHE A 200 -8.57 1.83 -8.84
N THR A 201 -8.32 2.34 -7.64
CA THR A 201 -8.35 1.53 -6.42
C THR A 201 -9.79 1.16 -6.08
N VAL A 202 -10.11 -0.12 -6.19
CA VAL A 202 -11.45 -0.69 -5.94
C VAL A 202 -11.57 -1.38 -4.58
N GLY A 203 -10.43 -1.63 -3.94
CA GLY A 203 -10.35 -2.31 -2.66
C GLY A 203 -8.93 -2.36 -2.13
N MET A 204 -8.71 -3.21 -1.14
CA MET A 204 -7.40 -3.44 -0.55
C MET A 204 -7.24 -4.85 0.02
N LEU A 205 -5.99 -5.27 0.13
CA LEU A 205 -5.54 -6.39 0.94
C LEU A 205 -4.81 -5.82 2.14
N ASP A 206 -5.24 -6.16 3.34
CA ASP A 206 -4.61 -5.66 4.56
C ASP A 206 -4.24 -6.77 5.55
N VAL A 207 -3.26 -6.43 6.39
CA VAL A 207 -2.80 -7.24 7.51
C VAL A 207 -2.62 -6.37 8.74
N TRP A 208 -2.85 -6.96 9.90
CA TRP A 208 -2.68 -6.23 11.18
C TRP A 208 -2.09 -7.10 12.28
N ASP A 209 -1.62 -6.40 13.31
CA ASP A 209 -1.12 -7.03 14.54
C ASP A 209 -1.65 -6.25 15.76
N TYR A 210 -1.76 -6.92 16.89
CA TYR A 210 -2.22 -6.36 18.18
C TYR A 210 -1.12 -5.66 18.98
N ARG A 211 0.11 -5.62 18.42
CA ARG A 211 1.30 -5.00 19.01
C ARG A 211 2.07 -4.24 17.92
N PRO A 212 2.86 -3.23 18.30
CA PRO A 212 3.78 -2.60 17.38
C PRO A 212 4.67 -3.64 16.70
N ARG A 213 4.86 -3.49 15.39
CA ARG A 213 5.61 -4.45 14.58
C ARG A 213 6.40 -3.76 13.48
N LYS A 214 7.65 -4.18 13.33
CA LYS A 214 8.45 -3.77 12.16
C LYS A 214 8.03 -4.58 10.93
N TRP A 215 7.50 -3.86 9.96
CA TRP A 215 7.28 -4.39 8.63
C TRP A 215 8.57 -4.22 7.80
N THR A 216 8.92 -5.19 6.98
CA THR A 216 10.11 -5.15 6.13
C THR A 216 9.71 -4.91 4.68
N SER A 217 10.64 -4.45 3.82
CA SER A 217 10.40 -4.32 2.37
C SER A 217 9.92 -5.65 1.75
N GLY A 218 10.43 -6.79 2.26
CA GLY A 218 9.95 -8.10 1.86
C GLY A 218 8.46 -8.32 2.21
N HIS A 219 8.00 -7.82 3.36
CA HIS A 219 6.58 -7.87 3.72
C HIS A 219 5.74 -7.01 2.76
N VAL A 220 6.17 -5.77 2.48
CA VAL A 220 5.48 -4.88 1.53
C VAL A 220 5.37 -5.55 0.17
N LYS A 221 6.48 -6.01 -0.38
CA LYS A 221 6.50 -6.68 -1.68
C LYS A 221 5.60 -7.92 -1.70
N THR A 222 5.63 -8.74 -0.66
CA THR A 222 4.77 -9.92 -0.56
C THR A 222 3.29 -9.54 -0.55
N LEU A 223 2.92 -8.48 0.20
CA LEU A 223 1.53 -8.03 0.26
C LEU A 223 1.05 -7.51 -1.10
N GLU A 224 1.88 -6.72 -1.78
CA GLU A 224 1.60 -6.18 -3.11
C GLU A 224 1.49 -7.28 -4.17
N ASP A 225 2.35 -8.29 -4.13
CA ASP A 225 2.28 -9.44 -5.04
C ASP A 225 0.99 -10.24 -4.85
N ILE A 226 0.54 -10.42 -3.60
CA ILE A 226 -0.74 -11.07 -3.33
C ILE A 226 -1.93 -10.17 -3.73
N ALA A 227 -1.85 -8.86 -3.50
CA ALA A 227 -2.86 -7.91 -3.96
C ALA A 227 -2.99 -7.95 -5.49
N TRP A 228 -1.87 -8.03 -6.21
CA TRP A 228 -1.86 -8.21 -7.66
C TRP A 228 -2.54 -9.53 -8.09
N LEU A 229 -2.34 -10.64 -7.39
CA LEU A 229 -3.07 -11.89 -7.65
C LEU A 229 -4.58 -11.73 -7.48
N ILE A 230 -5.02 -10.95 -6.50
CA ILE A 230 -6.44 -10.63 -6.31
C ILE A 230 -6.97 -9.80 -7.48
N GLN A 231 -6.19 -8.82 -7.98
CA GLN A 231 -6.55 -8.02 -9.15
C GLN A 231 -6.81 -8.91 -10.39
N GLN A 232 -5.97 -9.92 -10.62
CA GLN A 232 -6.17 -10.85 -11.76
C GLN A 232 -7.46 -11.65 -11.66
N ARG A 233 -8.02 -11.78 -10.47
CA ARG A 233 -9.23 -12.56 -10.22
C ARG A 233 -10.53 -11.78 -10.36
N ILE A 234 -10.48 -10.46 -10.18
CA ILE A 234 -11.68 -9.58 -10.26
C ILE A 234 -11.87 -8.92 -11.62
N ARG A 235 -11.06 -9.33 -12.59
CA ARG A 235 -11.16 -8.93 -14.00
C ARG A 235 -12.31 -9.59 -14.71
#